data_d6fa689cfe05914f53e37f562bf20cb8
#
_entry.id   d6fa689cfe05914f53e37f562bf20cb8
#
_cell.length_a   1.000
_cell.length_b   1.000
_cell.length_c   1.000
_cell.angle_alpha   90.00
_cell.angle_beta   90.00
_cell.angle_gamma   90.00
#
_symmetry.space_group_name_H-M   'P 1'
#
loop_
_entity.id
_entity.type
_entity.pdbx_description
1 polymer ?
#
loop_
_entity_poly.entity_id
_entity_poly.type
_entity_poly.pdbx_seq_one_letter_code
_entity_poly.pdbx_strand_id
1 'polypeptide(L)'
;MIGVIYWSGTGNTAAMAEAVGKGIAAAGQDVVVKSVSDVTVDEAATFDKLALGCADMGAEQLEDMEFEPFYNELEGKLSGKKVVLFGSYGWGGTWLDDWAERVKAAGGEIVADNVAILGAPDDDGNAQCEAQGKALAEA
;
A
#
# COMPACT_ATOMS: atom_id res chain seq x y z
N MET A 1 -3.98 9.36 -12.47
CA MET A 1 -4.71 8.89 -11.27
C MET A 1 -3.83 7.94 -10.47
N ILE A 2 -3.85 8.06 -9.16
CA ILE A 2 -3.08 7.22 -8.24
C ILE A 2 -4.03 6.27 -7.54
N GLY A 3 -3.67 4.99 -7.44
CA GLY A 3 -4.47 3.98 -6.78
C GLY A 3 -3.93 3.63 -5.40
N VAL A 4 -4.80 3.61 -4.39
CA VAL A 4 -4.52 3.08 -3.06
C VAL A 4 -5.34 1.80 -2.92
N ILE A 5 -4.66 0.67 -2.85
CA ILE A 5 -5.31 -0.65 -2.83
C ILE A 5 -4.84 -1.40 -1.59
N TYR A 6 -5.78 -1.93 -0.80
CA TYR A 6 -5.44 -2.50 0.49
C TYR A 6 -6.26 -3.74 0.82
N TRP A 7 -5.74 -4.54 1.73
CA TRP A 7 -6.47 -5.58 2.44
C TRP A 7 -6.45 -5.26 3.94
N SER A 8 -7.62 -5.36 4.59
CA SER A 8 -7.73 -5.09 6.01
C SER A 8 -8.70 -6.07 6.66
N GLY A 9 -8.27 -6.73 7.73
CA GLY A 9 -9.12 -7.65 8.48
C GLY A 9 -9.88 -6.96 9.61
N THR A 10 -9.23 -6.03 10.31
CA THR A 10 -9.78 -5.38 11.50
C THR A 10 -10.14 -3.91 11.29
N GLY A 11 -9.83 -3.35 10.13
CA GLY A 11 -10.06 -1.94 9.81
C GLY A 11 -8.84 -1.03 10.04
N ASN A 12 -7.77 -1.53 10.64
CA ASN A 12 -6.58 -0.72 10.91
C ASN A 12 -5.87 -0.31 9.62
N THR A 13 -5.61 -1.26 8.73
CA THR A 13 -4.98 -0.97 7.44
C THR A 13 -5.90 -0.13 6.56
N ALA A 14 -7.23 -0.32 6.65
CA ALA A 14 -8.20 0.51 5.94
C ALA A 14 -8.10 1.98 6.39
N ALA A 15 -7.94 2.23 7.68
CA ALA A 15 -7.76 3.58 8.22
C ALA A 15 -6.46 4.21 7.71
N MET A 16 -5.39 3.42 7.61
CA MET A 16 -4.13 3.86 7.03
C MET A 16 -4.28 4.22 5.55
N ALA A 17 -5.02 3.40 4.80
CA ALA A 17 -5.29 3.64 3.38
C ALA A 17 -5.99 4.98 3.16
N GLU A 18 -6.98 5.30 4.00
CA GLU A 18 -7.67 6.58 3.93
C GLU A 18 -6.70 7.75 4.17
N ALA A 19 -5.81 7.62 5.14
CA ALA A 19 -4.82 8.66 5.44
C ALA A 19 -3.82 8.84 4.29
N VAL A 20 -3.36 7.75 3.68
CA VAL A 20 -2.49 7.81 2.50
C VAL A 20 -3.21 8.53 1.35
N GLY A 21 -4.47 8.18 1.11
CA GLY A 21 -5.28 8.82 0.07
C GLY A 21 -5.49 10.31 0.33
N LYS A 22 -5.67 10.69 1.59
CA LYS A 22 -5.81 12.08 2.00
C LYS A 22 -4.55 12.89 1.68
N GLY A 23 -3.37 12.32 1.94
CA GLY A 23 -2.11 12.96 1.60
C GLY A 23 -1.93 13.15 0.11
N ILE A 24 -2.34 12.17 -0.70
CA ILE A 24 -2.29 12.26 -2.16
C ILE A 24 -3.22 13.39 -2.66
N ALA A 25 -4.45 13.42 -2.17
CA ALA A 25 -5.43 14.43 -2.56
C ALA A 25 -4.97 15.84 -2.15
N ALA A 26 -4.39 15.97 -0.97
CA ALA A 26 -3.87 17.26 -0.48
C ALA A 26 -2.71 17.78 -1.35
N ALA A 27 -1.99 16.87 -2.00
CA ALA A 27 -0.91 17.23 -2.94
C ALA A 27 -1.44 17.61 -4.34
N GLY A 28 -2.76 17.59 -4.54
CA GLY A 28 -3.39 18.03 -5.79
C GLY A 28 -3.53 16.94 -6.85
N GLN A 29 -3.35 15.67 -6.48
CA GLN A 29 -3.48 14.55 -7.42
C GLN A 29 -4.81 13.82 -7.21
N ASP A 30 -5.35 13.30 -8.31
CA ASP A 30 -6.53 12.45 -8.24
C ASP A 30 -6.17 11.08 -7.65
N VAL A 31 -7.03 10.58 -6.76
CA VAL A 31 -6.77 9.33 -6.05
C VAL A 31 -8.03 8.48 -5.94
N VAL A 32 -7.85 7.17 -6.04
CA VAL A 32 -8.89 6.17 -5.79
C VAL A 32 -8.42 5.29 -4.65
N VAL A 33 -9.24 5.11 -3.61
CA VAL A 33 -8.93 4.23 -2.47
C VAL A 33 -9.92 3.07 -2.50
N LYS A 34 -9.42 1.85 -2.68
CA LYS A 34 -10.27 0.66 -2.79
C LYS A 34 -9.68 -0.53 -2.04
N SER A 35 -10.58 -1.32 -1.44
CA SER A 35 -10.23 -2.64 -0.95
C SER A 35 -9.84 -3.54 -2.14
N VAL A 36 -8.95 -4.49 -1.91
CA VAL A 36 -8.53 -5.45 -2.94
C VAL A 36 -9.71 -6.22 -3.54
N SER A 37 -10.78 -6.41 -2.78
CA SER A 37 -11.98 -7.09 -3.26
C SER A 37 -12.81 -6.26 -4.24
N ASP A 38 -12.55 -4.96 -4.32
CA ASP A 38 -13.32 -4.03 -5.16
C ASP A 38 -12.56 -3.56 -6.40
N VAL A 39 -11.41 -4.14 -6.68
CA VAL A 39 -10.55 -3.73 -7.80
C VAL A 39 -10.01 -4.97 -8.52
N THR A 40 -9.87 -4.88 -9.84
CA THR A 40 -9.24 -5.93 -10.63
C THR A 40 -7.76 -5.63 -10.84
N VAL A 41 -6.99 -6.67 -11.18
CA VAL A 41 -5.58 -6.49 -11.53
C VAL A 41 -5.44 -5.57 -12.75
N ASP A 42 -6.30 -5.72 -13.74
CA ASP A 42 -6.27 -4.89 -14.94
C ASP A 42 -6.51 -3.41 -14.61
N GLU A 43 -7.46 -3.13 -13.71
CA GLU A 43 -7.71 -1.76 -13.26
C GLU A 43 -6.50 -1.22 -12.50
N ALA A 44 -5.94 -2.02 -11.59
CA ALA A 44 -4.76 -1.63 -10.82
C ALA A 44 -3.57 -1.32 -11.73
N ALA A 45 -3.41 -2.09 -12.80
CA ALA A 45 -2.31 -1.90 -13.74
C ALA A 45 -2.41 -0.60 -14.54
N THR A 46 -3.59 0.06 -14.57
CA THR A 46 -3.74 1.34 -15.24
C THR A 46 -3.17 2.52 -14.47
N PHE A 47 -2.93 2.37 -13.17
CA PHE A 47 -2.37 3.45 -12.36
C PHE A 47 -0.85 3.51 -12.53
N ASP A 48 -0.32 4.71 -12.76
CA ASP A 48 1.13 4.91 -12.87
C ASP A 48 1.81 4.84 -11.51
N LYS A 49 1.10 5.23 -10.47
CA LYS A 49 1.58 5.23 -9.08
C LYS A 49 0.60 4.45 -8.22
N LEU A 50 1.13 3.63 -7.33
CA LEU A 50 0.34 2.75 -6.48
C LEU A 50 0.80 2.84 -5.03
N ALA A 51 -0.17 2.96 -4.12
CA ALA A 51 0.05 2.72 -2.70
C ALA A 51 -0.62 1.40 -2.37
N LEU A 52 0.16 0.42 -1.93
CA LEU A 52 -0.34 -0.92 -1.65
C LEU A 52 -0.25 -1.18 -0.15
N GLY A 53 -1.34 -1.61 0.44
CA GLY A 53 -1.43 -1.86 1.87
C GLY A 53 -1.97 -3.23 2.19
N CYS A 54 -1.34 -3.91 3.15
CA CYS A 54 -1.77 -5.21 3.62
C CYS A 54 -1.33 -5.40 5.06
N ALA A 55 -2.24 -5.87 5.92
CA ALA A 55 -1.90 -6.19 7.29
C ALA A 55 -0.93 -7.37 7.36
N ASP A 56 -0.03 -7.36 8.34
CA ASP A 56 0.79 -8.53 8.63
C ASP A 56 -0.09 -9.61 9.26
N MET A 57 -0.01 -10.81 8.70
CA MET A 57 -0.83 -11.94 9.15
C MET A 57 -0.14 -12.76 10.25
N GLY A 58 0.86 -12.19 10.92
CA GLY A 58 1.55 -12.84 12.03
C GLY A 58 2.69 -13.78 11.64
N ALA A 59 2.87 -14.00 10.33
CA ALA A 59 3.92 -14.87 9.79
C ALA A 59 4.84 -14.11 8.83
N GLU A 60 4.88 -12.79 8.94
CA GLU A 60 5.66 -11.91 8.06
C GLU A 60 5.29 -12.11 6.59
N GLN A 61 4.00 -12.36 6.31
CA GLN A 61 3.48 -12.63 4.98
C GLN A 61 2.29 -11.74 4.66
N LEU A 62 2.04 -11.55 3.37
CA LEU A 62 0.82 -10.92 2.89
C LEU A 62 -0.35 -11.87 3.15
N GLU A 63 -1.57 -11.30 3.27
CA GLU A 63 -2.77 -12.09 3.43
C GLU A 63 -2.91 -13.04 2.23
N ASP A 64 -3.14 -14.33 2.48
CA ASP A 64 -2.99 -15.39 1.48
C ASP A 64 -4.27 -15.74 0.71
N MET A 65 -5.44 -15.29 1.13
CA MET A 65 -6.72 -15.65 0.50
C MET A 65 -7.12 -14.69 -0.61
N GLU A 66 -6.90 -13.39 -0.43
CA GLU A 66 -7.29 -12.36 -1.38
C GLU A 66 -6.12 -11.54 -1.88
N PHE A 67 -5.26 -11.07 -0.98
CA PHE A 67 -4.22 -10.11 -1.36
C PHE A 67 -3.05 -10.75 -2.09
N GLU A 68 -2.53 -11.86 -1.58
CA GLU A 68 -1.38 -12.52 -2.22
C GLU A 68 -1.70 -12.96 -3.65
N PRO A 69 -2.86 -13.59 -3.93
CA PRO A 69 -3.22 -13.93 -5.31
C PRO A 69 -3.33 -12.69 -6.22
N PHE A 70 -3.93 -11.62 -5.70
CA PHE A 70 -4.03 -10.36 -6.43
C PHE A 70 -2.65 -9.78 -6.72
N TYR A 71 -1.80 -9.70 -5.70
CA TYR A 71 -0.48 -9.12 -5.83
C TYR A 71 0.42 -9.95 -6.75
N ASN A 72 0.33 -11.27 -6.70
CA ASN A 72 1.12 -12.12 -7.60
C ASN A 72 0.86 -11.80 -9.07
N GLU A 73 -0.39 -11.56 -9.44
CA GLU A 73 -0.73 -11.20 -10.80
C GLU A 73 -0.30 -9.76 -11.12
N LEU A 74 -0.47 -8.85 -10.17
CA LEU A 74 -0.09 -7.45 -10.34
C LEU A 74 1.43 -7.30 -10.44
N GLU A 75 2.18 -8.14 -9.76
CA GLU A 75 3.65 -8.07 -9.72
C GLU A 75 4.26 -8.06 -11.10
N GLY A 76 3.73 -8.84 -12.03
CA GLY A 76 4.21 -8.88 -13.41
C GLY A 76 3.92 -7.60 -14.21
N LYS A 77 3.17 -6.66 -13.64
CA LYS A 77 2.77 -5.41 -14.29
C LYS A 77 3.34 -4.17 -13.59
N LEU A 78 4.28 -4.35 -12.66
CA LEU A 78 4.83 -3.24 -11.86
C LEU A 78 6.00 -2.51 -12.51
N SER A 79 6.57 -3.02 -13.57
CA SER A 79 7.74 -2.41 -14.21
C SER A 79 7.48 -0.94 -14.57
N GLY A 80 8.35 -0.06 -14.09
CA GLY A 80 8.25 1.38 -14.34
C GLY A 80 7.27 2.12 -13.46
N LYS A 81 6.55 1.44 -12.57
CA LYS A 81 5.59 2.09 -11.66
C LYS A 81 6.26 2.56 -10.38
N LYS A 82 5.75 3.66 -9.83
CA LYS A 82 6.18 4.17 -8.53
C LYS A 82 5.24 3.63 -7.46
N VAL A 83 5.80 3.08 -6.40
CA VAL A 83 5.04 2.32 -5.39
C VAL A 83 5.48 2.72 -3.99
N VAL A 84 4.51 2.77 -3.08
CA VAL A 84 4.76 2.84 -1.64
C VAL A 84 3.97 1.73 -0.96
N LEU A 85 4.46 1.26 0.18
CA LEU A 85 3.86 0.16 0.93
C LEU A 85 3.53 0.56 2.36
N PHE A 86 2.40 0.10 2.86
CA PHE A 86 1.97 0.37 4.23
C PHE A 86 1.18 -0.81 4.80
N GLY A 87 1.03 -0.84 6.10
CA GLY A 87 0.20 -1.85 6.75
C GLY A 87 0.25 -1.78 8.26
N SER A 88 -0.76 -2.38 8.90
CA SER A 88 -0.84 -2.53 10.35
C SER A 88 -0.30 -3.90 10.77
N TYR A 89 0.25 -4.00 11.99
CA TYR A 89 0.73 -5.26 12.53
C TYR A 89 0.42 -5.37 14.02
N GLY A 90 0.40 -6.61 14.53
CA GLY A 90 0.24 -6.87 15.95
C GLY A 90 1.58 -7.17 16.63
N TRP A 91 2.48 -7.84 15.91
CA TRP A 91 3.83 -8.13 16.36
C TRP A 91 4.66 -8.50 15.13
N GLY A 92 5.98 -8.41 15.24
CA GLY A 92 6.87 -8.58 14.09
C GLY A 92 7.11 -7.25 13.40
N GLY A 93 6.54 -7.05 12.24
CA GLY A 93 6.57 -5.75 11.56
C GLY A 93 7.59 -5.61 10.44
N THR A 94 8.18 -6.71 9.97
CA THR A 94 9.19 -6.68 8.91
C THR A 94 8.67 -7.16 7.54
N TRP A 95 7.41 -7.56 7.44
CA TRP A 95 6.84 -8.08 6.18
C TRP A 95 6.90 -7.06 5.04
N LEU A 96 6.86 -5.77 5.34
CA LEU A 96 6.94 -4.73 4.32
C LEU A 96 8.31 -4.67 3.67
N ASP A 97 9.37 -4.99 4.41
CA ASP A 97 10.73 -4.99 3.85
C ASP A 97 10.88 -6.10 2.80
N ASP A 98 10.38 -7.30 3.09
CA ASP A 98 10.38 -8.40 2.13
C ASP A 98 9.51 -8.08 0.92
N TRP A 99 8.36 -7.48 1.17
CA TRP A 99 7.46 -7.06 0.09
C TRP A 99 8.11 -6.02 -0.81
N ALA A 100 8.79 -5.03 -0.21
CA ALA A 100 9.51 -4.02 -0.99
C ALA A 100 10.57 -4.64 -1.90
N GLU A 101 11.27 -5.67 -1.44
CA GLU A 101 12.23 -6.38 -2.28
C GLU A 101 11.54 -7.07 -3.46
N ARG A 102 10.35 -7.63 -3.26
CA ARG A 102 9.55 -8.22 -4.34
C ARG A 102 9.17 -7.16 -5.37
N VAL A 103 8.74 -5.97 -4.93
CA VAL A 103 8.39 -4.86 -5.82
C VAL A 103 9.59 -4.44 -6.65
N LYS A 104 10.74 -4.27 -6.02
CA LYS A 104 11.97 -3.88 -6.71
C LYS A 104 12.40 -4.93 -7.73
N ALA A 105 12.33 -6.20 -7.36
CA ALA A 105 12.67 -7.30 -8.26
C ALA A 105 11.75 -7.35 -9.48
N ALA A 106 10.51 -6.88 -9.35
CA ALA A 106 9.54 -6.82 -10.43
C ALA A 106 9.70 -5.56 -11.32
N GLY A 107 10.62 -4.68 -10.99
CA GLY A 107 10.88 -3.45 -11.75
C GLY A 107 10.11 -2.24 -11.25
N GLY A 108 9.42 -2.35 -10.12
CA GLY A 108 8.78 -1.21 -9.47
C GLY A 108 9.78 -0.37 -8.69
N GLU A 109 9.48 0.90 -8.52
CA GLU A 109 10.33 1.83 -7.76
C GLU A 109 9.66 2.20 -6.45
N ILE A 110 10.29 1.89 -5.33
CA ILE A 110 9.83 2.31 -4.01
C ILE A 110 10.30 3.75 -3.80
N VAL A 111 9.36 4.69 -3.71
CA VAL A 111 9.66 6.13 -3.72
C VAL A 111 9.58 6.80 -2.36
N ALA A 112 9.20 6.07 -1.32
CA ALA A 112 9.16 6.57 0.05
C ALA A 112 9.29 5.39 1.03
N ASP A 113 9.61 5.70 2.28
CA ASP A 113 9.75 4.68 3.32
C ASP A 113 8.43 3.92 3.52
N ASN A 114 8.53 2.62 3.81
CA ASN A 114 7.40 1.81 4.21
C ASN A 114 6.82 2.35 5.53
N VAL A 115 5.50 2.33 5.67
CA VAL A 115 4.83 2.74 6.90
C VAL A 115 4.20 1.53 7.57
N ALA A 116 4.77 1.11 8.69
CA ALA A 116 4.26 0.00 9.49
C ALA A 116 3.77 0.57 10.83
N ILE A 117 2.49 0.33 11.16
CA ILE A 117 1.87 0.86 12.37
C ILE A 117 1.41 -0.29 13.25
N LEU A 118 1.79 -0.27 14.52
CA LEU A 118 1.33 -1.25 15.50
C LEU A 118 -0.13 -0.95 15.87
N GLY A 119 -1.02 -1.87 15.53
CA GLY A 119 -2.45 -1.70 15.81
C GLY A 119 -3.10 -0.62 14.96
N ALA A 120 -4.01 0.14 15.56
CA ALA A 120 -4.70 1.23 14.89
C ALA A 120 -3.81 2.46 14.78
N PRO A 121 -3.85 3.20 13.65
CA PRO A 121 -3.06 4.42 13.52
C PRO A 121 -3.58 5.49 14.48
N ASP A 122 -2.67 6.11 15.22
CA ASP A 122 -2.94 7.29 16.03
C ASP A 122 -2.64 8.55 15.20
N ASP A 123 -2.58 9.72 15.84
CA ASP A 123 -2.29 10.97 15.13
C ASP A 123 -0.94 10.94 14.44
N ASP A 124 0.08 10.38 15.09
CA ASP A 124 1.42 10.25 14.48
C ASP A 124 1.39 9.26 13.31
N GLY A 125 0.70 8.14 13.46
CA GLY A 125 0.55 7.14 12.41
C GLY A 125 -0.17 7.70 11.19
N ASN A 126 -1.25 8.45 11.42
CA ASN A 126 -1.97 9.12 10.34
C ASN A 126 -1.10 10.15 9.63
N ALA A 127 -0.29 10.91 10.38
CA ALA A 127 0.63 11.88 9.80
C ALA A 127 1.68 11.19 8.92
N GLN A 128 2.20 10.03 9.33
CA GLN A 128 3.13 9.24 8.53
C GLN A 128 2.49 8.76 7.24
N CYS A 129 1.24 8.28 7.31
CA CYS A 129 0.51 7.83 6.13
C CYS A 129 0.24 8.98 5.17
N GLU A 130 -0.17 10.14 5.67
CA GLU A 130 -0.41 11.32 4.85
C GLU A 130 0.89 11.78 4.18
N ALA A 131 2.01 11.76 4.90
CA ALA A 131 3.32 12.11 4.35
C ALA A 131 3.76 11.13 3.26
N GLN A 132 3.49 9.84 3.46
CA GLN A 132 3.77 8.82 2.45
C GLN A 132 2.97 9.06 1.18
N GLY A 133 1.68 9.37 1.32
CA GLY A 133 0.82 9.68 0.17
C GLY A 133 1.30 10.90 -0.59
N LYS A 134 1.69 11.95 0.14
CA LYS A 134 2.24 13.16 -0.47
C LYS A 134 3.52 12.85 -1.23
N ALA A 135 4.41 12.06 -0.65
CA ALA A 135 5.67 11.69 -1.30
C ALA A 135 5.41 10.91 -2.60
N LEU A 136 4.44 10.00 -2.59
CA LEU A 136 4.06 9.27 -3.80
C LEU A 136 3.51 10.20 -4.86
N ALA A 137 2.65 11.13 -4.48
CA ALA A 137 2.05 12.09 -5.41
C ALA A 137 3.09 12.99 -6.07
N GLU A 138 4.13 13.34 -5.33
CA GLU A 138 5.19 14.26 -5.79
C GLU A 138 6.36 13.55 -6.47
N ALA A 139 6.38 12.23 -6.44
CA ALA A 139 7.47 11.44 -7.00
C ALA A 139 7.57 11.50 -8.53
#